data_bfe10b951e629f315d82c1bf9ea8ffef
#
_entry.id   bfe10b951e629f315d82c1bf9ea8ffef
#
_cell.length_a   1.000
_cell.length_b   1.000
_cell.length_c   1.000
_cell.angle_alpha   90.00
_cell.angle_beta   90.00
_cell.angle_gamma   90.00
#
_symmetry.space_group_name_H-M   'P 1'
#
loop_
_entity.id
_entity.type
_entity.pdbx_description
1 polymer ?
#
loop_
_entity_poly.entity_id
_entity_poly.type
_entity_poly.pdbx_seq_one_letter_code
_entity_poly.pdbx_strand_id
1 'polypeptide(L)'
;MTFAEMKEPGEQFEYISAVLFWRYVKQIKKELDMRKNRKNNSRTRGKRICITAFLLTGSLMLGGCGGKKEKTADSELPEIVIGMDYFEPYSYQTSDGEYKGIDVELAQEAFQRLGYQPKFENIVWEDKDELLADRTIDCLWSSYSMNGREDKYQWAGPYLYSRQMVAVRAESEIKKVQDLKGKRVAVQATTKAEDLFLHNIKSDLPQMQQVNCFSTTNELYAALRKNYVDAIAGHEAMLNSLVQDGEGSYRMLEESIYTSKLGIAFKKGTHKKLTEELTETLKEMQGEGITEKIVIKYGLDADKILPGGENK
;
A
#
# COMPACT_ATOMS: atom_id res chain seq x y z
N MET A 1 8.21 -11.75 -36.16
CA MET A 1 6.93 -11.06 -36.32
C MET A 1 6.80 -10.09 -35.19
N THR A 2 6.68 -8.81 -35.43
CA THR A 2 6.52 -7.77 -34.41
C THR A 2 5.03 -7.51 -34.18
N PHE A 3 4.65 -7.00 -32.98
CA PHE A 3 3.26 -6.68 -32.64
C PHE A 3 2.53 -5.81 -33.68
N ALA A 4 3.29 -4.99 -34.43
CA ALA A 4 2.79 -4.11 -35.48
C ALA A 4 2.43 -4.83 -36.78
N GLU A 5 2.88 -6.07 -36.98
CA GLU A 5 2.63 -6.88 -38.19
C GLU A 5 1.44 -7.82 -38.08
N MET A 6 0.83 -7.91 -36.88
CA MET A 6 -0.32 -8.79 -36.60
C MET A 6 -1.65 -8.11 -36.97
N LYS A 7 -2.38 -8.68 -37.91
CA LYS A 7 -3.62 -8.09 -38.46
C LYS A 7 -4.90 -8.60 -37.80
N GLU A 8 -4.85 -9.78 -37.19
CA GLU A 8 -6.03 -10.40 -36.58
C GLU A 8 -6.02 -10.25 -35.05
N PRO A 9 -7.17 -9.92 -34.41
CA PRO A 9 -7.25 -9.76 -32.96
C PRO A 9 -6.84 -11.01 -32.15
N GLY A 10 -7.04 -12.21 -32.71
CA GLY A 10 -6.64 -13.47 -32.11
C GLY A 10 -5.14 -13.67 -32.00
N GLU A 11 -4.38 -13.29 -33.04
CA GLU A 11 -2.92 -13.37 -33.05
C GLU A 11 -2.28 -12.40 -32.03
N GLN A 12 -2.89 -11.22 -31.85
CA GLN A 12 -2.43 -10.24 -30.86
C GLN A 12 -2.66 -10.74 -29.43
N PHE A 13 -3.75 -11.48 -29.20
CA PHE A 13 -4.06 -12.04 -27.88
C PHE A 13 -3.10 -13.20 -27.54
N GLU A 14 -2.81 -14.09 -28.49
CA GLU A 14 -1.82 -15.16 -28.29
C GLU A 14 -0.40 -14.62 -28.06
N TYR A 15 -0.01 -13.56 -28.78
CA TYR A 15 1.30 -12.91 -28.58
C TYR A 15 1.41 -12.27 -27.19
N ILE A 16 0.38 -11.56 -26.74
CA ILE A 16 0.36 -10.93 -25.41
C ILE A 16 0.41 -12.01 -24.32
N SER A 17 -0.37 -13.09 -24.47
CA SER A 17 -0.37 -14.20 -23.51
C SER A 17 0.99 -14.91 -23.45
N ALA A 18 1.66 -15.11 -24.59
CA ALA A 18 2.99 -15.70 -24.67
C ALA A 18 4.06 -14.79 -24.05
N VAL A 19 3.98 -13.47 -24.26
CA VAL A 19 4.91 -12.50 -23.67
C VAL A 19 4.73 -12.40 -22.16
N LEU A 20 3.48 -12.42 -21.65
CA LEU A 20 3.18 -12.43 -20.23
C LEU A 20 3.64 -13.73 -19.57
N PHE A 21 3.37 -14.88 -20.22
CA PHE A 21 3.86 -16.18 -19.76
C PHE A 21 5.38 -16.23 -19.70
N TRP A 22 6.08 -15.71 -20.71
CA TRP A 22 7.55 -15.68 -20.74
C TRP A 22 8.13 -14.75 -19.67
N ARG A 23 7.51 -13.60 -19.42
CA ARG A 23 7.85 -12.71 -18.31
C ARG A 23 7.67 -13.40 -16.96
N TYR A 24 6.55 -14.09 -16.75
CA TYR A 24 6.25 -14.86 -15.54
C TYR A 24 7.30 -15.96 -15.29
N VAL A 25 7.62 -16.76 -16.33
CA VAL A 25 8.66 -17.81 -16.24
C VAL A 25 10.03 -17.21 -15.91
N LYS A 26 10.36 -16.05 -16.48
CA LYS A 26 11.62 -15.34 -16.22
C LYS A 26 11.70 -14.81 -14.78
N GLN A 27 10.57 -14.35 -14.25
CA GLN A 27 10.45 -13.89 -12.86
C GLN A 27 10.62 -15.04 -11.87
N ILE A 28 9.92 -16.17 -12.08
CA ILE A 28 10.10 -17.40 -11.26
C ILE A 28 11.56 -17.87 -11.28
N LYS A 29 12.21 -17.85 -12.45
CA LYS A 29 13.61 -18.25 -12.53
C LYS A 29 14.52 -17.33 -11.72
N LYS A 30 14.29 -16.02 -11.76
CA LYS A 30 15.01 -15.02 -10.95
C LYS A 30 14.80 -15.25 -9.44
N GLU A 31 13.60 -15.58 -9.02
CA GLU A 31 13.29 -15.89 -7.61
C GLU A 31 13.95 -17.19 -7.14
N LEU A 32 13.91 -18.23 -7.97
CA LEU A 32 14.61 -19.50 -7.65
C LEU A 32 16.12 -19.30 -7.53
N ASP A 33 16.73 -18.47 -8.37
CA ASP A 33 18.15 -18.15 -8.29
C ASP A 33 18.48 -17.31 -7.05
N MET A 34 17.60 -16.38 -6.65
CA MET A 34 17.74 -15.63 -5.40
C MET A 34 17.60 -16.54 -4.17
N ARG A 35 16.67 -17.49 -4.15
CA ARG A 35 16.52 -18.50 -3.08
C ARG A 35 17.75 -19.42 -2.97
N LYS A 36 18.33 -19.82 -4.10
CA LYS A 36 19.62 -20.58 -4.11
C LYS A 36 20.77 -19.76 -3.54
N ASN A 37 20.89 -18.48 -3.89
CA ASN A 37 21.93 -17.61 -3.36
C ASN A 37 21.77 -17.35 -1.84
N ARG A 38 20.55 -17.19 -1.34
CA ARG A 38 20.29 -17.08 0.11
C ARG A 38 20.70 -18.35 0.86
N LYS A 39 20.40 -19.54 0.33
CA LYS A 39 20.85 -20.83 0.95
C LYS A 39 22.37 -21.00 0.95
N ASN A 40 23.06 -20.53 -0.09
CA ASN A 40 24.53 -20.58 -0.14
C ASN A 40 25.17 -19.57 0.82
N ASN A 41 24.59 -18.39 0.99
CA ASN A 41 25.09 -17.36 1.93
C ASN A 41 24.89 -17.77 3.39
N SER A 42 23.82 -18.51 3.72
CA SER A 42 23.60 -19.04 5.06
C SER A 42 24.58 -20.17 5.42
N ARG A 43 24.99 -20.98 4.44
CA ARG A 43 26.00 -22.05 4.64
C ARG A 43 27.42 -21.52 4.83
N THR A 44 27.77 -20.36 4.24
CA THR A 44 29.07 -19.72 4.42
C THR A 44 29.20 -18.96 5.74
N ARG A 45 28.11 -18.45 6.32
CA ARG A 45 28.11 -17.83 7.65
C ARG A 45 28.31 -18.83 8.80
N GLY A 46 27.85 -20.07 8.65
CA GLY A 46 28.02 -21.12 9.65
C GLY A 46 29.45 -21.71 9.78
N LYS A 47 30.37 -21.43 8.84
CA LYS A 47 31.74 -21.97 8.83
C LYS A 47 32.82 -21.01 9.32
N ARG A 48 32.47 -19.78 9.75
CA ARG A 48 33.47 -18.77 10.21
C ARG A 48 33.50 -18.52 11.72
N ILE A 49 32.81 -19.32 12.55
CA ILE A 49 32.73 -19.14 14.02
C ILE A 49 33.53 -20.20 14.79
N CYS A 50 34.42 -20.94 14.18
CA CYS A 50 35.24 -21.94 14.89
C CYS A 50 36.72 -21.87 14.56
N ILE A 51 37.39 -20.73 14.73
CA ILE A 51 38.87 -20.69 14.94
C ILE A 51 39.22 -19.29 15.45
N THR A 52 39.18 -19.08 16.76
CA THR A 52 40.09 -18.21 17.53
C THR A 52 39.75 -18.31 19.02
N ALA A 53 40.16 -19.40 19.59
CA ALA A 53 40.38 -19.50 21.03
C ALA A 53 41.70 -20.22 21.20
N PHE A 54 42.76 -19.47 21.43
CA PHE A 54 43.93 -19.90 22.24
C PHE A 54 45.06 -18.88 21.99
N LEU A 55 45.30 -18.05 22.99
CA LEU A 55 46.62 -17.73 23.55
C LEU A 55 46.47 -16.56 24.54
N LEU A 56 46.33 -16.96 25.80
CA LEU A 56 46.66 -16.14 26.96
C LEU A 56 48.18 -16.15 27.14
N THR A 57 48.79 -14.99 27.37
CA THR A 57 49.67 -14.78 28.53
C THR A 57 50.32 -13.40 28.48
N GLY A 58 50.11 -12.65 29.53
CA GLY A 58 51.15 -11.91 30.24
C GLY A 58 51.57 -10.53 29.71
N SER A 59 51.13 -9.48 30.35
CA SER A 59 51.99 -8.47 31.00
C SER A 59 51.17 -7.39 31.70
N LEU A 60 51.36 -7.28 33.00
CA LEU A 60 50.94 -6.16 33.83
C LEU A 60 51.85 -4.95 33.57
N MET A 61 51.26 -3.77 33.87
CA MET A 61 51.79 -2.59 34.47
C MET A 61 51.74 -1.29 33.62
N LEU A 62 51.15 -0.32 34.33
CA LEU A 62 51.41 1.10 34.43
C LEU A 62 50.54 2.07 33.61
N GLY A 63 49.59 2.62 34.33
CA GLY A 63 49.37 4.05 34.61
C GLY A 63 49.17 5.01 33.43
N GLY A 64 47.93 5.48 33.27
CA GLY A 64 47.62 6.63 32.45
C GLY A 64 46.18 7.05 32.65
N CYS A 65 45.92 8.03 33.52
CA CYS A 65 44.68 8.80 33.55
C CYS A 65 44.45 9.48 32.17
N GLY A 66 43.58 8.93 31.36
CA GLY A 66 43.09 9.55 30.16
C GLY A 66 41.58 9.38 30.14
N GLY A 67 40.83 10.48 30.21
CA GLY A 67 39.39 10.50 30.22
C GLY A 67 38.82 9.66 29.05
N LYS A 68 38.09 8.61 29.39
CA LYS A 68 37.22 7.94 28.44
C LYS A 68 36.17 8.94 27.96
N LYS A 69 36.35 9.48 26.78
CA LYS A 69 35.22 9.88 25.95
C LYS A 69 34.48 8.60 25.67
N GLU A 70 33.38 8.34 26.35
CA GLU A 70 32.36 7.42 25.87
C GLU A 70 32.01 7.87 24.46
N LYS A 71 32.45 7.11 23.46
CA LYS A 71 31.78 7.11 22.17
C LYS A 71 30.37 6.61 22.47
N THR A 72 29.41 7.52 22.53
CA THR A 72 28.02 7.20 22.33
C THR A 72 27.99 6.39 21.03
N ALA A 73 27.75 5.09 21.14
CA ALA A 73 27.38 4.29 19.99
C ALA A 73 26.12 5.00 19.46
N ASP A 74 26.19 5.50 18.24
CA ASP A 74 25.01 5.84 17.44
C ASP A 74 24.22 4.53 17.35
N SER A 75 23.28 4.33 18.25
CA SER A 75 22.37 3.20 18.18
C SER A 75 21.39 3.55 17.05
N GLU A 76 21.65 2.99 15.87
CA GLU A 76 20.67 3.05 14.79
C GLU A 76 19.31 2.62 15.36
N LEU A 77 18.28 3.41 15.08
CA LEU A 77 16.92 3.10 15.51
C LEU A 77 16.48 1.76 14.89
N PRO A 78 15.70 0.95 15.61
CA PRO A 78 15.15 -0.27 15.05
C PRO A 78 14.32 0.04 13.81
N GLU A 79 14.53 -0.71 12.73
CA GLU A 79 13.76 -0.57 11.49
C GLU A 79 12.34 -1.13 11.68
N ILE A 80 11.37 -0.51 11.04
CA ILE A 80 10.01 -1.00 10.84
C ILE A 80 9.71 -1.04 9.34
N VAL A 81 9.45 -2.22 8.79
CA VAL A 81 9.21 -2.41 7.34
C VAL A 81 7.73 -2.27 7.03
N ILE A 82 7.40 -1.27 6.22
CA ILE A 82 6.03 -0.90 5.86
C ILE A 82 5.77 -1.32 4.42
N GLY A 83 4.84 -2.27 4.23
CA GLY A 83 4.34 -2.64 2.91
C GLY A 83 3.29 -1.66 2.42
N MET A 84 3.46 -1.16 1.20
CA MET A 84 2.50 -0.28 0.54
C MET A 84 2.39 -0.57 -0.96
N ASP A 85 1.24 -0.24 -1.54
CA ASP A 85 0.99 -0.26 -2.97
C ASP A 85 1.24 1.13 -3.58
N TYR A 86 1.36 1.20 -4.89
CA TYR A 86 1.30 2.48 -5.60
C TYR A 86 -0.15 2.98 -5.62
N PHE A 87 -0.46 3.90 -4.74
CA PHE A 87 -1.82 4.39 -4.50
C PHE A 87 -1.84 5.90 -4.22
N GLU A 88 -1.61 6.70 -5.27
CA GLU A 88 -1.59 8.16 -5.17
C GLU A 88 -2.97 8.73 -4.79
N PRO A 89 -3.05 9.74 -3.90
CA PRO A 89 -1.96 10.49 -3.25
C PRO A 89 -1.52 9.92 -1.88
N TYR A 90 -1.95 8.72 -1.50
CA TYR A 90 -1.62 8.14 -0.18
C TYR A 90 -0.20 7.60 -0.10
N SER A 91 0.20 6.79 -1.08
CA SER A 91 1.53 6.17 -1.15
C SER A 91 1.94 5.97 -2.61
N TYR A 92 3.11 6.49 -2.97
CA TYR A 92 3.67 6.33 -4.31
C TYR A 92 5.18 6.53 -4.29
N GLN A 93 5.83 6.08 -5.36
CA GLN A 93 7.25 6.27 -5.54
C GLN A 93 7.49 7.18 -6.74
N THR A 94 8.30 8.22 -6.54
CA THR A 94 8.68 9.16 -7.58
C THR A 94 9.69 8.52 -8.55
N SER A 95 9.94 9.16 -9.68
CA SER A 95 10.85 8.64 -10.72
C SER A 95 12.31 8.49 -10.26
N ASP A 96 12.71 9.22 -9.23
CA ASP A 96 14.03 9.13 -8.56
C ASP A 96 14.07 8.09 -7.42
N GLY A 97 12.95 7.39 -7.19
CA GLY A 97 12.86 6.31 -6.24
C GLY A 97 12.47 6.73 -4.81
N GLU A 98 12.15 8.02 -4.58
CA GLU A 98 11.71 8.51 -3.29
C GLU A 98 10.25 8.13 -3.02
N TYR A 99 9.95 7.65 -1.81
CA TYR A 99 8.57 7.41 -1.39
C TYR A 99 7.91 8.71 -0.92
N LYS A 100 6.69 8.96 -1.39
CA LYS A 100 5.87 10.13 -1.07
C LYS A 100 4.41 9.76 -0.87
N GLY A 101 3.66 10.69 -0.29
CA GLY A 101 2.22 10.57 -0.07
C GLY A 101 1.84 10.78 1.37
N ILE A 102 0.54 10.88 1.60
CA ILE A 102 -0.04 11.13 2.92
C ILE A 102 0.40 10.06 3.92
N ASP A 103 0.28 8.79 3.55
CA ASP A 103 0.61 7.66 4.41
C ASP A 103 2.12 7.59 4.71
N VAL A 104 2.95 7.95 3.73
CA VAL A 104 4.41 8.00 3.90
C VAL A 104 4.81 9.07 4.92
N GLU A 105 4.27 10.29 4.78
CA GLU A 105 4.60 11.39 5.70
C GLU A 105 4.06 11.16 7.10
N LEU A 106 2.85 10.62 7.22
CA LEU A 106 2.29 10.22 8.52
C LEU A 106 3.13 9.11 9.18
N ALA A 107 3.57 8.12 8.40
CA ALA A 107 4.38 7.02 8.92
C ALA A 107 5.77 7.50 9.37
N GLN A 108 6.40 8.38 8.60
CA GLN A 108 7.70 8.97 8.96
C GLN A 108 7.61 9.70 10.31
N GLU A 109 6.65 10.59 10.46
CA GLU A 109 6.46 11.36 11.69
C GLU A 109 6.08 10.45 12.87
N ALA A 110 5.10 9.55 12.71
CA ALA A 110 4.63 8.70 13.78
C ALA A 110 5.70 7.72 14.28
N PHE A 111 6.39 7.04 13.38
CA PHE A 111 7.44 6.09 13.78
C PHE A 111 8.68 6.77 14.31
N GLN A 112 9.04 7.97 13.83
CA GLN A 112 10.12 8.76 14.41
C GLN A 112 9.83 9.12 15.88
N ARG A 113 8.59 9.53 16.23
CA ARG A 113 8.16 9.79 17.61
C ARG A 113 8.27 8.54 18.49
N LEU A 114 7.99 7.38 17.93
CA LEU A 114 8.06 6.09 18.62
C LEU A 114 9.47 5.49 18.68
N GLY A 115 10.47 6.18 18.09
CA GLY A 115 11.87 5.72 18.10
C GLY A 115 12.15 4.58 17.12
N TYR A 116 11.44 4.52 16.00
CA TYR A 116 11.68 3.59 14.90
C TYR A 116 12.15 4.32 13.64
N GLN A 117 12.90 3.60 12.81
CA GLN A 117 13.25 4.03 11.45
C GLN A 117 12.30 3.35 10.44
N PRO A 118 11.34 4.07 9.84
CA PRO A 118 10.45 3.48 8.84
C PRO A 118 11.21 3.15 7.55
N LYS A 119 10.97 1.97 7.01
CA LYS A 119 11.47 1.51 5.72
C LYS A 119 10.29 1.11 4.86
N PHE A 120 10.14 1.76 3.70
CA PHE A 120 9.03 1.53 2.79
C PHE A 120 9.38 0.48 1.76
N GLU A 121 8.45 -0.45 1.50
CA GLU A 121 8.57 -1.49 0.49
C GLU A 121 7.31 -1.48 -0.38
N ASN A 122 7.51 -1.28 -1.70
CA ASN A 122 6.42 -1.43 -2.65
C ASN A 122 6.12 -2.91 -2.86
N ILE A 123 4.87 -3.32 -2.64
CA ILE A 123 4.44 -4.71 -2.70
C ILE A 123 3.37 -4.91 -3.79
N VAL A 124 3.22 -6.13 -4.26
CA VAL A 124 2.01 -6.56 -4.97
C VAL A 124 0.89 -6.68 -3.93
N TRP A 125 -0.18 -5.88 -4.10
CA TRP A 125 -1.21 -5.76 -3.06
C TRP A 125 -1.92 -7.07 -2.73
N GLU A 126 -2.07 -7.96 -3.69
CA GLU A 126 -2.65 -9.29 -3.48
C GLU A 126 -1.82 -10.16 -2.53
N ASP A 127 -0.49 -9.97 -2.50
CA ASP A 127 0.43 -10.78 -1.68
C ASP A 127 0.57 -10.27 -0.24
N LYS A 128 -0.11 -9.17 0.13
CA LYS A 128 0.03 -8.48 1.44
C LYS A 128 -0.12 -9.41 2.66
N ASP A 129 -1.04 -10.37 2.58
CA ASP A 129 -1.32 -11.29 3.69
C ASP A 129 -0.17 -12.29 3.91
N GLU A 130 0.42 -12.79 2.82
CA GLU A 130 1.57 -13.68 2.86
C GLU A 130 2.80 -12.95 3.38
N LEU A 131 3.05 -11.73 2.88
CA LEU A 131 4.18 -10.89 3.30
C LEU A 131 4.12 -10.50 4.80
N LEU A 132 2.92 -10.24 5.34
CA LEU A 132 2.72 -10.07 6.78
C LEU A 132 2.91 -11.38 7.56
N ALA A 133 2.43 -12.50 7.00
CA ALA A 133 2.49 -13.79 7.68
C ALA A 133 3.92 -14.30 7.83
N ASP A 134 4.77 -14.12 6.82
CA ASP A 134 6.18 -14.55 6.81
C ASP A 134 7.14 -13.49 7.36
N ARG A 135 6.62 -12.29 7.75
CA ARG A 135 7.37 -11.16 8.30
C ARG A 135 8.36 -10.54 7.31
N THR A 136 8.08 -10.58 6.03
CA THR A 136 8.80 -9.79 5.03
C THR A 136 8.55 -8.31 5.24
N ILE A 137 7.32 -7.98 5.67
CA ILE A 137 6.92 -6.66 6.15
C ILE A 137 6.37 -6.77 7.58
N ASP A 138 6.48 -5.71 8.36
CA ASP A 138 5.96 -5.63 9.73
C ASP A 138 4.51 -5.17 9.76
N CYS A 139 4.15 -4.23 8.88
CA CYS A 139 2.80 -3.69 8.77
C CYS A 139 2.46 -3.29 7.33
N LEU A 140 1.15 -3.07 7.11
CA LEU A 140 0.57 -2.47 5.91
C LEU A 140 0.11 -1.06 6.25
N TRP A 141 0.59 -0.06 5.51
CA TRP A 141 0.12 1.32 5.61
C TRP A 141 -0.02 1.90 4.21
N SER A 142 -1.19 1.75 3.61
CA SER A 142 -1.53 2.16 2.24
C SER A 142 -3.04 2.34 2.12
N SER A 143 -3.59 3.37 2.77
CA SER A 143 -5.03 3.67 2.82
C SER A 143 -5.93 2.45 3.08
N TYR A 144 -5.48 1.53 3.94
CA TYR A 144 -6.11 0.22 4.10
C TYR A 144 -7.36 0.29 4.97
N SER A 145 -8.51 -0.12 4.41
CA SER A 145 -9.80 -0.09 5.10
C SER A 145 -9.88 -1.14 6.20
N MET A 146 -10.19 -0.71 7.42
CA MET A 146 -10.40 -1.57 8.60
C MET A 146 -11.73 -2.31 8.54
N ASN A 147 -12.77 -1.65 7.98
CA ASN A 147 -14.15 -2.13 8.02
C ASN A 147 -14.31 -3.55 7.46
N GLY A 148 -14.86 -4.46 8.28
CA GLY A 148 -15.07 -5.87 7.96
C GLY A 148 -13.78 -6.71 7.99
N ARG A 149 -12.68 -6.15 8.52
CA ARG A 149 -11.38 -6.81 8.67
C ARG A 149 -10.84 -6.68 10.09
N GLU A 150 -11.67 -6.24 11.03
CA GLU A 150 -11.30 -5.96 12.41
C GLU A 150 -10.69 -7.19 13.10
N ASP A 151 -11.23 -8.36 12.79
CA ASP A 151 -10.74 -9.63 13.36
C ASP A 151 -9.59 -10.26 12.58
N LYS A 152 -9.27 -9.77 11.39
CA LYS A 152 -8.23 -10.35 10.54
C LYS A 152 -6.83 -9.90 10.93
N TYR A 153 -6.66 -8.67 11.39
CA TYR A 153 -5.38 -8.05 11.70
C TYR A 153 -5.32 -7.52 13.13
N GLN A 154 -4.12 -7.15 13.56
CA GLN A 154 -3.91 -6.28 14.70
C GLN A 154 -3.81 -4.86 14.14
N TRP A 155 -4.72 -3.97 14.55
CA TRP A 155 -4.86 -2.64 13.97
C TRP A 155 -4.31 -1.53 14.86
N ALA A 156 -3.71 -0.51 14.24
CA ALA A 156 -3.56 0.83 14.80
C ALA A 156 -4.43 1.82 14.01
N GLY A 157 -4.93 2.85 14.67
CA GLY A 157 -5.85 3.83 14.10
C GLY A 157 -7.30 3.66 14.57
N PRO A 158 -8.33 4.16 13.84
CA PRO A 158 -8.23 4.76 12.51
C PRO A 158 -7.48 6.10 12.53
N TYR A 159 -6.76 6.38 11.43
CA TYR A 159 -6.02 7.64 11.29
C TYR A 159 -6.70 8.63 10.32
N LEU A 160 -7.43 8.14 9.33
CA LEU A 160 -8.23 8.90 8.38
C LEU A 160 -9.52 8.15 8.03
N TYR A 161 -10.43 8.87 7.37
CA TYR A 161 -11.60 8.31 6.71
C TYR A 161 -11.49 8.57 5.21
N SER A 162 -12.09 7.72 4.40
CA SER A 162 -12.12 7.89 2.95
C SER A 162 -13.43 7.39 2.38
N ARG A 163 -14.06 8.22 1.55
CA ARG A 163 -15.26 7.81 0.83
C ARG A 163 -14.89 6.88 -0.33
N GLN A 164 -15.68 5.85 -0.52
CA GLN A 164 -15.64 5.02 -1.73
C GLN A 164 -16.59 5.64 -2.74
N MET A 165 -16.09 5.97 -3.91
CA MET A 165 -16.79 6.68 -4.96
C MET A 165 -16.77 5.89 -6.26
N VAL A 166 -17.52 6.37 -7.24
CA VAL A 166 -17.53 5.83 -8.60
C VAL A 166 -17.12 6.93 -9.57
N ALA A 167 -16.20 6.63 -10.48
CA ALA A 167 -15.84 7.50 -11.59
C ALA A 167 -16.26 6.90 -12.93
N VAL A 168 -16.67 7.76 -13.85
CA VAL A 168 -17.12 7.45 -15.19
C VAL A 168 -16.51 8.43 -16.20
N ARG A 169 -16.56 8.12 -17.49
CA ARG A 169 -16.24 9.10 -18.53
C ARG A 169 -17.22 10.27 -18.46
N ALA A 170 -16.78 11.47 -18.83
CA ALA A 170 -17.59 12.70 -18.71
C ALA A 170 -18.91 12.62 -19.48
N GLU A 171 -18.87 12.03 -20.68
CA GLU A 171 -20.02 11.84 -21.57
C GLU A 171 -20.97 10.70 -21.17
N SER A 172 -20.62 9.93 -20.12
CA SER A 172 -21.43 8.78 -19.67
C SER A 172 -22.84 9.21 -19.24
N GLU A 173 -23.83 8.41 -19.57
CA GLU A 173 -25.22 8.60 -19.10
C GLU A 173 -25.42 8.16 -17.63
N ILE A 174 -24.45 7.50 -17.01
CA ILE A 174 -24.49 7.08 -15.61
C ILE A 174 -24.38 8.33 -14.74
N LYS A 175 -25.46 8.72 -14.06
CA LYS A 175 -25.56 9.92 -13.21
C LYS A 175 -25.53 9.59 -11.72
N LYS A 176 -26.04 8.42 -11.34
CA LYS A 176 -26.19 7.95 -9.95
C LYS A 176 -25.81 6.46 -9.85
N VAL A 177 -25.61 5.97 -8.64
CA VAL A 177 -25.19 4.58 -8.36
C VAL A 177 -26.18 3.58 -8.95
N GLN A 178 -27.48 3.86 -8.96
CA GLN A 178 -28.48 2.96 -9.50
C GLN A 178 -28.39 2.76 -11.02
N ASP A 179 -27.79 3.70 -11.75
CA ASP A 179 -27.56 3.60 -13.21
C ASP A 179 -26.45 2.61 -13.57
N LEU A 180 -25.72 2.09 -12.57
CA LEU A 180 -24.74 1.01 -12.74
C LEU A 180 -25.40 -0.34 -13.03
N LYS A 181 -26.74 -0.46 -12.90
CA LYS A 181 -27.47 -1.68 -13.24
C LYS A 181 -27.15 -2.14 -14.66
N GLY A 182 -26.67 -3.37 -14.78
CA GLY A 182 -26.31 -3.97 -16.06
C GLY A 182 -25.07 -3.35 -16.73
N LYS A 183 -24.25 -2.57 -16.02
CA LYS A 183 -23.00 -1.99 -16.50
C LYS A 183 -21.80 -2.83 -16.08
N ARG A 184 -20.68 -2.63 -16.77
CA ARG A 184 -19.37 -3.21 -16.45
C ARG A 184 -18.65 -2.26 -15.50
N VAL A 185 -18.33 -2.73 -14.30
CA VAL A 185 -17.61 -1.97 -13.29
C VAL A 185 -16.24 -2.59 -13.07
N ALA A 186 -15.22 -1.77 -12.82
CA ALA A 186 -13.93 -2.28 -12.38
C ALA A 186 -13.53 -1.73 -11.03
N VAL A 187 -12.81 -2.56 -10.28
CA VAL A 187 -12.26 -2.29 -8.95
C VAL A 187 -10.85 -2.86 -8.84
N GLN A 188 -10.05 -2.33 -7.92
CA GLN A 188 -8.77 -2.97 -7.62
C GLN A 188 -9.01 -4.20 -6.73
N ALA A 189 -8.29 -5.27 -7.03
CA ALA A 189 -8.36 -6.55 -6.33
C ALA A 189 -8.02 -6.42 -4.85
N THR A 190 -8.70 -7.18 -4.00
CA THR A 190 -8.52 -7.28 -2.54
C THR A 190 -8.72 -5.96 -1.78
N THR A 191 -9.39 -4.97 -2.40
CA THR A 191 -9.73 -3.68 -1.79
C THR A 191 -11.14 -3.66 -1.18
N LYS A 192 -11.52 -2.54 -0.54
CA LYS A 192 -12.89 -2.34 -0.05
C LYS A 192 -13.89 -2.20 -1.20
N ALA A 193 -13.48 -1.62 -2.33
CA ALA A 193 -14.33 -1.53 -3.51
C ALA A 193 -14.69 -2.94 -4.05
N GLU A 194 -13.75 -3.88 -4.08
CA GLU A 194 -14.05 -5.26 -4.45
C GLU A 194 -15.05 -5.90 -3.50
N ASP A 195 -14.86 -5.76 -2.17
CA ASP A 195 -15.80 -6.28 -1.16
C ASP A 195 -17.23 -5.76 -1.41
N LEU A 196 -17.37 -4.48 -1.75
CA LEU A 196 -18.67 -3.84 -2.01
C LEU A 196 -19.34 -4.38 -3.26
N PHE A 197 -18.60 -4.46 -4.38
CA PHE A 197 -19.17 -4.75 -5.69
C PHE A 197 -19.23 -6.25 -6.01
N LEU A 198 -18.23 -7.03 -5.58
CA LEU A 198 -18.16 -8.45 -5.88
C LEU A 198 -18.79 -9.32 -4.79
N HIS A 199 -18.55 -8.97 -3.52
CA HIS A 199 -19.08 -9.74 -2.38
C HIS A 199 -20.40 -9.20 -1.83
N ASN A 200 -20.91 -8.11 -2.44
CA ASN A 200 -22.22 -7.52 -2.17
C ASN A 200 -22.49 -7.28 -0.66
N ILE A 201 -21.47 -6.83 0.07
CA ILE A 201 -21.58 -6.53 1.51
C ILE A 201 -22.45 -5.28 1.80
N LYS A 202 -22.87 -4.57 0.75
CA LYS A 202 -23.86 -3.48 0.79
C LYS A 202 -25.05 -3.84 -0.10
N SER A 203 -26.20 -4.09 0.50
CA SER A 203 -27.40 -4.64 -0.14
C SER A 203 -28.11 -3.71 -1.13
N ASP A 204 -27.75 -2.42 -1.19
CA ASP A 204 -28.38 -1.38 -2.01
C ASP A 204 -27.65 -1.07 -3.33
N LEU A 205 -26.54 -1.77 -3.61
CA LEU A 205 -25.90 -1.66 -4.91
C LEU A 205 -26.70 -2.43 -5.98
N PRO A 206 -26.91 -1.86 -7.19
CA PRO A 206 -27.62 -2.53 -8.25
C PRO A 206 -26.81 -3.72 -8.79
N GLN A 207 -27.49 -4.66 -9.44
CA GLN A 207 -26.82 -5.79 -10.09
C GLN A 207 -26.04 -5.32 -11.31
N MET A 208 -24.72 -5.48 -11.29
CA MET A 208 -23.82 -5.19 -12.41
C MET A 208 -23.93 -6.28 -13.49
N GLN A 209 -23.62 -5.96 -14.73
CA GLN A 209 -23.40 -6.95 -15.77
C GLN A 209 -22.13 -7.77 -15.46
N GLN A 210 -21.07 -7.06 -15.04
CA GLN A 210 -19.78 -7.65 -14.74
C GLN A 210 -19.02 -6.75 -13.75
N VAL A 211 -18.33 -7.36 -12.81
CA VAL A 211 -17.32 -6.71 -11.97
C VAL A 211 -15.95 -7.27 -12.35
N ASN A 212 -15.03 -6.38 -12.76
CA ASN A 212 -13.67 -6.74 -13.16
C ASN A 212 -12.71 -6.32 -12.08
N CYS A 213 -11.86 -7.22 -11.61
CA CYS A 213 -10.83 -6.92 -10.63
C CYS A 213 -9.47 -6.80 -11.32
N PHE A 214 -8.75 -5.72 -11.06
CA PHE A 214 -7.42 -5.45 -11.60
C PHE A 214 -6.41 -5.34 -10.46
N SER A 215 -5.17 -5.71 -10.72
CA SER A 215 -4.12 -5.68 -9.69
C SER A 215 -3.68 -4.27 -9.33
N THR A 216 -3.74 -3.33 -10.27
CA THR A 216 -3.24 -1.95 -10.08
C THR A 216 -4.26 -0.88 -10.45
N THR A 217 -4.13 0.31 -9.84
CA THR A 217 -4.94 1.49 -10.18
C THR A 217 -4.73 1.94 -11.63
N ASN A 218 -3.51 1.81 -12.15
CA ASN A 218 -3.20 2.13 -13.55
C ASN A 218 -3.96 1.26 -14.55
N GLU A 219 -4.16 -0.01 -14.23
CA GLU A 219 -4.99 -0.92 -15.06
C GLU A 219 -6.48 -0.51 -15.02
N LEU A 220 -6.99 -0.10 -13.84
CA LEU A 220 -8.33 0.46 -13.72
C LEU A 220 -8.53 1.66 -14.67
N TYR A 221 -7.62 2.63 -14.60
CA TYR A 221 -7.67 3.83 -15.42
C TYR A 221 -7.57 3.49 -16.91
N ALA A 222 -6.70 2.55 -17.27
CA ALA A 222 -6.58 2.09 -18.65
C ALA A 222 -7.87 1.42 -19.14
N ALA A 223 -8.53 0.61 -18.30
CA ALA A 223 -9.77 -0.06 -18.64
C ALA A 223 -10.92 0.94 -18.87
N LEU A 224 -11.05 1.98 -18.04
CA LEU A 224 -12.03 3.05 -18.24
C LEU A 224 -11.74 3.87 -19.50
N ARG A 225 -10.47 4.26 -19.70
CA ARG A 225 -10.03 5.05 -20.85
C ARG A 225 -10.26 4.32 -22.18
N LYS A 226 -10.00 3.01 -22.21
CA LYS A 226 -10.18 2.17 -23.40
C LYS A 226 -11.60 1.62 -23.57
N ASN A 227 -12.55 2.07 -22.76
CA ASN A 227 -13.94 1.64 -22.82
C ASN A 227 -14.17 0.13 -22.59
N TYR A 228 -13.25 -0.54 -21.88
CA TYR A 228 -13.43 -1.93 -21.48
C TYR A 228 -14.43 -2.05 -20.33
N VAL A 229 -14.56 -0.99 -19.52
CA VAL A 229 -15.56 -0.88 -18.46
C VAL A 229 -16.29 0.46 -18.58
N ASP A 230 -17.47 0.53 -17.98
CA ASP A 230 -18.36 1.70 -18.03
C ASP A 230 -18.11 2.63 -16.84
N ALA A 231 -17.64 2.06 -15.72
CA ALA A 231 -17.30 2.77 -14.49
C ALA A 231 -16.16 2.08 -13.76
N ILE A 232 -15.45 2.84 -12.90
CA ILE A 232 -14.49 2.33 -11.93
C ILE A 232 -14.88 2.81 -10.53
N ALA A 233 -14.55 2.02 -9.50
CA ALA A 233 -14.83 2.39 -8.12
C ALA A 233 -13.59 2.24 -7.24
N GLY A 234 -13.48 3.12 -6.24
CA GLY A 234 -12.37 3.15 -5.31
C GLY A 234 -12.41 4.36 -4.38
N HIS A 235 -11.32 4.62 -3.70
CA HIS A 235 -11.18 5.78 -2.82
C HIS A 235 -11.33 7.10 -3.59
N GLU A 236 -12.07 8.05 -3.01
CA GLU A 236 -12.31 9.37 -3.59
C GLU A 236 -11.03 10.09 -4.00
N ALA A 237 -10.01 10.09 -3.14
CA ALA A 237 -8.76 10.78 -3.42
C ALA A 237 -8.04 10.20 -4.65
N MET A 238 -8.01 8.87 -4.80
CA MET A 238 -7.48 8.18 -5.97
C MET A 238 -8.24 8.57 -7.25
N LEU A 239 -9.58 8.60 -7.19
CA LEU A 239 -10.41 8.96 -8.33
C LEU A 239 -10.33 10.46 -8.67
N ASN A 240 -10.09 11.33 -7.66
CA ASN A 240 -9.84 12.76 -7.88
C ASN A 240 -8.59 12.98 -8.74
N SER A 241 -7.50 12.25 -8.49
CA SER A 241 -6.30 12.33 -9.32
C SER A 241 -6.62 12.01 -10.78
N LEU A 242 -7.36 10.92 -11.04
CA LEU A 242 -7.81 10.59 -12.40
C LEU A 242 -8.65 11.71 -13.05
N VAL A 243 -9.58 12.30 -12.29
CA VAL A 243 -10.47 13.35 -12.81
C VAL A 243 -9.70 14.62 -13.13
N GLN A 244 -8.75 15.01 -12.28
CA GLN A 244 -7.91 16.20 -12.48
C GLN A 244 -6.95 16.01 -13.66
N ASP A 245 -6.26 14.88 -13.74
CA ASP A 245 -5.30 14.58 -14.82
C ASP A 245 -5.99 14.36 -16.17
N GLY A 246 -7.26 13.98 -16.14
CA GLY A 246 -8.06 13.69 -17.34
C GLY A 246 -8.61 14.90 -18.09
N GLU A 247 -8.28 16.14 -17.68
CA GLU A 247 -8.67 17.38 -18.36
C GLU A 247 -10.17 17.43 -18.76
N GLY A 248 -11.05 17.01 -17.85
CA GLY A 248 -12.50 16.99 -18.09
C GLY A 248 -13.01 15.72 -18.80
N SER A 249 -12.16 14.75 -19.09
CA SER A 249 -12.57 13.49 -19.72
C SER A 249 -13.31 12.54 -18.77
N TYR A 250 -13.21 12.77 -17.47
CA TYR A 250 -13.81 11.94 -16.43
C TYR A 250 -14.54 12.78 -15.39
N ARG A 251 -15.48 12.16 -14.70
CA ARG A 251 -16.14 12.73 -13.53
C ARG A 251 -16.48 11.66 -12.51
N MET A 252 -16.61 12.05 -11.26
CA MET A 252 -17.18 11.19 -10.21
C MET A 252 -18.70 11.36 -10.16
N LEU A 253 -19.38 10.33 -9.64
CA LEU A 253 -20.75 10.46 -9.19
C LEU A 253 -20.77 11.27 -7.88
N GLU A 254 -21.87 11.96 -7.62
CA GLU A 254 -22.01 12.76 -6.38
C GLU A 254 -22.17 11.89 -5.14
N GLU A 255 -22.79 10.71 -5.31
CA GLU A 255 -23.07 9.76 -4.23
C GLU A 255 -21.82 9.00 -3.80
N SER A 256 -21.54 9.00 -2.50
CA SER A 256 -20.61 8.04 -1.89
C SER A 256 -21.30 6.69 -1.72
N ILE A 257 -20.61 5.63 -2.12
CA ILE A 257 -21.13 4.28 -1.93
C ILE A 257 -20.78 3.70 -0.56
N TYR A 258 -19.75 4.21 0.10
CA TYR A 258 -19.30 3.74 1.42
C TYR A 258 -18.29 4.72 2.02
N THR A 259 -18.15 4.71 3.37
CA THR A 259 -17.06 5.39 4.07
C THR A 259 -16.16 4.38 4.77
N SER A 260 -14.90 4.35 4.35
CA SER A 260 -13.86 3.49 4.92
C SER A 260 -13.16 4.18 6.09
N LYS A 261 -12.93 3.43 7.17
CA LYS A 261 -12.00 3.77 8.25
C LYS A 261 -10.63 3.26 7.85
N LEU A 262 -9.63 4.14 7.72
CA LEU A 262 -8.27 3.77 7.32
C LEU A 262 -7.42 3.48 8.55
N GLY A 263 -6.71 2.37 8.54
CA GLY A 263 -5.85 1.94 9.64
C GLY A 263 -4.56 1.29 9.16
N ILE A 264 -3.67 1.05 10.10
CA ILE A 264 -2.40 0.36 9.89
C ILE A 264 -2.57 -1.08 10.37
N ALA A 265 -2.36 -2.04 9.47
CA ALA A 265 -2.57 -3.46 9.74
C ALA A 265 -1.26 -4.17 10.05
N PHE A 266 -1.19 -4.80 11.20
CA PHE A 266 -0.12 -5.73 11.60
C PHE A 266 -0.66 -7.16 11.60
N LYS A 267 0.24 -8.14 11.58
CA LYS A 267 -0.15 -9.55 11.76
C LYS A 267 -0.94 -9.74 13.04
N LYS A 268 -2.10 -10.41 12.96
CA LYS A 268 -2.99 -10.65 14.10
C LYS A 268 -2.24 -11.23 15.30
N GLY A 269 -2.47 -10.61 16.47
CA GLY A 269 -1.89 -11.05 17.73
C GLY A 269 -0.42 -10.64 17.96
N THR A 270 0.18 -9.91 17.02
CA THR A 270 1.54 -9.34 17.16
C THR A 270 1.48 -7.83 17.42
N HIS A 271 2.58 -7.24 17.89
CA HIS A 271 2.76 -5.78 18.03
C HIS A 271 1.67 -5.05 18.84
N LYS A 272 1.00 -5.72 19.80
CA LYS A 272 -0.13 -5.12 20.55
C LYS A 272 0.24 -3.78 21.18
N LYS A 273 1.37 -3.73 21.91
CA LYS A 273 1.83 -2.49 22.54
C LYS A 273 2.10 -1.41 21.50
N LEU A 274 2.81 -1.75 20.42
CA LEU A 274 3.13 -0.81 19.35
C LEU A 274 1.86 -0.29 18.66
N THR A 275 0.85 -1.12 18.42
CA THR A 275 -0.41 -0.67 17.81
C THR A 275 -1.20 0.28 18.70
N GLU A 276 -1.13 0.09 20.02
CA GLU A 276 -1.71 1.00 21.00
C GLU A 276 -0.97 2.33 21.03
N GLU A 277 0.37 2.30 21.14
CA GLU A 277 1.23 3.49 21.14
C GLU A 277 1.09 4.27 19.80
N LEU A 278 1.08 3.58 18.67
CA LEU A 278 0.91 4.20 17.35
C LEU A 278 -0.46 4.85 17.22
N THR A 279 -1.52 4.23 17.75
CA THR A 279 -2.87 4.81 17.76
C THR A 279 -2.92 6.12 18.55
N GLU A 280 -2.29 6.17 19.73
CA GLU A 280 -2.23 7.41 20.53
C GLU A 280 -1.37 8.47 19.84
N THR A 281 -0.20 8.11 19.30
CA THR A 281 0.65 9.03 18.53
C THR A 281 -0.10 9.67 17.35
N LEU A 282 -0.90 8.88 16.61
CA LEU A 282 -1.72 9.41 15.51
C LEU A 282 -2.79 10.41 15.99
N LYS A 283 -3.41 10.17 17.16
CA LYS A 283 -4.35 11.13 17.78
C LYS A 283 -3.65 12.41 18.23
N GLU A 284 -2.45 12.31 18.82
CA GLU A 284 -1.63 13.47 19.18
C GLU A 284 -1.29 14.29 17.93
N MET A 285 -0.82 13.65 16.86
CA MET A 285 -0.51 14.33 15.58
C MET A 285 -1.74 15.03 15.00
N GLN A 286 -2.94 14.43 15.13
CA GLN A 286 -4.18 15.08 14.73
C GLN A 286 -4.48 16.29 15.62
N GLY A 287 -4.37 16.16 16.94
CA GLY A 287 -4.59 17.26 17.90
C GLY A 287 -3.61 18.44 17.72
N GLU A 288 -2.39 18.17 17.28
CA GLU A 288 -1.37 19.16 16.94
C GLU A 288 -1.56 19.79 15.54
N GLY A 289 -2.53 19.33 14.75
CA GLY A 289 -2.79 19.80 13.39
C GLY A 289 -1.76 19.31 12.35
N ILE A 290 -0.91 18.34 12.68
CA ILE A 290 0.08 17.77 11.75
C ILE A 290 -0.61 16.96 10.68
N THR A 291 -1.54 16.07 11.06
CA THR A 291 -2.34 15.28 10.13
C THR A 291 -3.09 16.18 9.15
N GLU A 292 -3.73 17.24 9.65
CA GLU A 292 -4.44 18.21 8.82
C GLU A 292 -3.53 18.89 7.78
N LYS A 293 -2.35 19.36 8.21
CA LYS A 293 -1.37 20.00 7.30
C LYS A 293 -0.90 19.06 6.20
N ILE A 294 -0.64 17.78 6.54
CA ILE A 294 -0.26 16.76 5.55
C ILE A 294 -1.38 16.54 4.56
N VAL A 295 -2.61 16.34 5.03
CA VAL A 295 -3.79 16.12 4.19
C VAL A 295 -4.03 17.26 3.21
N ILE A 296 -4.00 18.50 3.69
CA ILE A 296 -4.20 19.71 2.88
C ILE A 296 -3.07 19.86 1.85
N LYS A 297 -1.83 19.54 2.20
CA LYS A 297 -0.68 19.55 1.28
C LYS A 297 -0.93 18.69 0.03
N TYR A 298 -1.66 17.59 0.17
CA TYR A 298 -2.05 16.70 -0.93
C TYR A 298 -3.41 17.04 -1.55
N GLY A 299 -3.95 18.23 -1.27
CA GLY A 299 -5.18 18.74 -1.90
C GLY A 299 -6.47 18.10 -1.41
N LEU A 300 -6.45 17.40 -0.28
CA LEU A 300 -7.65 16.79 0.28
C LEU A 300 -8.34 17.70 1.28
N ASP A 301 -9.66 17.54 1.40
CA ASP A 301 -10.51 18.27 2.33
C ASP A 301 -10.44 17.62 3.73
N ALA A 302 -9.69 18.27 4.63
CA ALA A 302 -9.46 17.78 5.98
C ALA A 302 -10.78 17.59 6.76
N ASP A 303 -11.79 18.45 6.57
CA ASP A 303 -13.08 18.36 7.25
C ASP A 303 -13.85 17.07 6.90
N LYS A 304 -13.57 16.47 5.75
CA LYS A 304 -14.24 15.24 5.29
C LYS A 304 -13.52 13.97 5.68
N ILE A 305 -12.19 14.03 5.87
CA ILE A 305 -11.39 12.82 5.99
C ILE A 305 -10.70 12.63 7.34
N LEU A 306 -10.67 13.67 8.20
CA LEU A 306 -10.19 13.51 9.57
C LEU A 306 -11.22 12.82 10.46
N PRO A 307 -10.77 12.06 11.48
CA PRO A 307 -11.67 11.52 12.52
C PRO A 307 -12.51 12.63 13.15
N GLY A 308 -13.84 12.45 13.14
CA GLY A 308 -14.83 13.48 13.53
C GLY A 308 -15.51 14.18 12.36
N GLY A 309 -15.01 14.05 11.13
CA GLY A 309 -15.61 14.59 9.92
C GLY A 309 -16.56 13.63 9.17
N GLU A 310 -16.61 12.37 9.56
CA GLU A 310 -17.36 11.30 8.87
C GLU A 310 -18.89 11.47 8.82
N ASN A 311 -19.43 12.43 9.60
CA ASN A 311 -20.86 12.73 9.69
C ASN A 311 -21.23 14.11 9.12
N LYS A 312 -20.31 14.79 8.44
CA LYS A 312 -20.55 16.10 7.84
C LYS A 312 -20.90 16.03 6.34
#